data_0c0ecac7d0c6a14aad5c17731584e49e
#
_entry.id   0c0ecac7d0c6a14aad5c17731584e49e
#
_cell.length_a   1.000
_cell.length_b   1.000
_cell.length_c   1.000
_cell.angle_alpha   90.00
_cell.angle_beta   90.00
_cell.angle_gamma   90.00
#
_symmetry.space_group_name_H-M   'P 1'
#
loop_
_entity.id
_entity.type
_entity.pdbx_description
1 polymer ?
#
loop_
_entity_poly.entity_id
_entity_poly.type
_entity_poly.pdbx_seq_one_letter_code
_entity_poly.pdbx_strand_id
1 'polypeptide(L)'
;MLEGVTLVRTFSQFTIFVSQAGKLDEKQTQHVGQIRAGHPDLERAYQLSQDFVIMLAERREGDLDSWLTQAEHSGLPEFKKMASGIRQDYAAVKAAFSSEWSNGQVEAQVNCLKRKPRIVFGRANFDLLRLRVLSRV
;
A
#
# COMPACT_ATOMS: atom_id res chain seq x y z
N MET A 1 -6.36 -1.20 -29.69
CA MET A 1 -5.17 -0.65 -29.05
C MET A 1 -5.37 -0.36 -27.55
N LEU A 2 -6.01 -1.26 -26.85
CA LEU A 2 -6.30 -1.15 -25.40
C LEU A 2 -5.96 -2.45 -24.64
N GLU A 3 -5.05 -3.26 -25.15
CA GLU A 3 -4.71 -4.55 -24.54
C GLU A 3 -3.68 -4.50 -23.42
N GLY A 4 -3.01 -3.35 -23.23
CA GLY A 4 -1.99 -3.19 -22.18
C GLY A 4 -2.54 -2.92 -20.78
N VAL A 5 -3.80 -2.51 -20.64
CA VAL A 5 -4.38 -2.07 -19.36
C VAL A 5 -5.08 -3.20 -18.60
N THR A 6 -5.24 -4.35 -19.23
CA THR A 6 -5.97 -5.49 -18.64
C THR A 6 -5.14 -6.28 -17.62
N LEU A 7 -3.84 -6.04 -17.51
CA LEU A 7 -2.90 -6.86 -16.73
C LEU A 7 -2.79 -6.52 -15.23
N VAL A 8 -3.36 -5.43 -14.76
CA VAL A 8 -3.36 -5.09 -13.32
C VAL A 8 -4.75 -5.32 -12.72
N ARG A 9 -5.46 -6.30 -13.19
CA ARG A 9 -6.87 -6.53 -12.83
C ARG A 9 -7.09 -7.26 -11.52
N THR A 10 -6.06 -7.78 -10.90
CA THR A 10 -6.20 -8.47 -9.61
C THR A 10 -5.43 -7.72 -8.52
N PHE A 11 -6.11 -7.45 -7.43
CA PHE A 11 -5.55 -6.89 -6.20
C PHE A 11 -4.26 -7.60 -5.75
N SER A 12 -4.13 -8.92 -6.03
CA SER A 12 -2.93 -9.70 -5.76
C SER A 12 -1.72 -9.26 -6.60
N GLN A 13 -1.91 -8.88 -7.86
CA GLN A 13 -0.82 -8.43 -8.73
C GLN A 13 -0.31 -7.05 -8.33
N PHE A 14 -1.22 -6.16 -7.91
CA PHE A 14 -0.83 -4.87 -7.36
C PHE A 14 -0.04 -5.02 -6.05
N THR A 15 -0.47 -5.93 -5.17
CA THR A 15 0.23 -6.23 -3.92
C THR A 15 1.65 -6.74 -4.17
N ILE A 16 1.83 -7.63 -5.17
CA ILE A 16 3.14 -8.12 -5.58
C ILE A 16 4.02 -6.98 -6.11
N PHE A 17 3.46 -6.08 -6.91
CA PHE A 17 4.19 -4.95 -7.49
C PHE A 17 4.69 -3.96 -6.42
N VAL A 18 3.93 -3.74 -5.35
CA VAL A 18 4.26 -2.85 -4.22
C VAL A 18 5.03 -3.55 -3.10
N SER A 19 5.10 -4.88 -3.11
CA SER A 19 5.85 -5.63 -2.10
C SER A 19 7.35 -5.39 -2.21
N GLN A 20 8.03 -5.37 -1.07
CA GLN A 20 9.50 -5.31 -1.03
C GLN A 20 10.12 -6.41 -1.90
N ALA A 21 11.04 -6.04 -2.77
CA ALA A 21 11.68 -6.98 -3.72
C ALA A 21 12.26 -8.24 -3.04
N GLY A 22 12.79 -8.11 -1.82
CA GLY A 22 13.34 -9.25 -1.05
C GLY A 22 12.31 -10.20 -0.45
N LYS A 23 11.00 -9.91 -0.58
CA LYS A 23 9.90 -10.75 -0.07
C LYS A 23 9.15 -11.47 -1.18
N LEU A 24 9.59 -11.31 -2.43
CA LEU A 24 8.96 -11.91 -3.60
C LEU A 24 9.52 -13.31 -3.86
N ASP A 25 8.65 -14.25 -4.22
CA ASP A 25 9.02 -15.57 -4.74
C ASP A 25 9.65 -15.44 -6.14
N GLU A 26 10.43 -16.44 -6.58
CA GLU A 26 11.10 -16.43 -7.89
C GLU A 26 10.14 -16.17 -9.06
N LYS A 27 8.97 -16.83 -9.04
CA LYS A 27 7.93 -16.65 -10.06
C LYS A 27 7.38 -15.24 -10.09
N GLN A 28 7.21 -14.64 -8.91
CA GLN A 28 6.73 -13.26 -8.75
C GLN A 28 7.78 -12.27 -9.25
N THR A 29 9.06 -12.52 -8.96
CA THR A 29 10.17 -11.69 -9.42
C THR A 29 10.29 -11.72 -10.95
N GLN A 30 10.15 -12.89 -11.59
CA GLN A 30 10.15 -13.02 -13.04
C GLN A 30 8.96 -12.28 -13.67
N HIS A 31 7.78 -12.40 -13.08
CA HIS A 31 6.58 -11.72 -13.56
C HIS A 31 6.71 -10.19 -13.49
N VAL A 32 7.20 -9.68 -12.37
CA VAL A 32 7.51 -8.24 -12.21
C VAL A 32 8.56 -7.81 -13.23
N GLY A 33 9.59 -8.60 -13.47
CA GLY A 33 10.62 -8.33 -14.48
C GLY A 33 10.06 -8.20 -15.91
N GLN A 34 9.14 -9.07 -16.29
CA GLN A 34 8.46 -9.01 -17.58
C GLN A 34 7.59 -7.76 -17.74
N ILE A 35 6.85 -7.39 -16.69
CA ILE A 35 6.03 -6.17 -16.70
C ILE A 35 6.91 -4.92 -16.83
N ARG A 36 8.01 -4.86 -16.10
CA ARG A 36 8.97 -3.76 -16.12
C ARG A 36 9.64 -3.57 -17.50
N ALA A 37 10.01 -4.69 -18.14
CA ALA A 37 10.64 -4.65 -19.45
C ALA A 37 9.73 -4.12 -20.58
N GLY A 38 8.40 -4.20 -20.39
CA GLY A 38 7.43 -3.79 -21.40
C GLY A 38 7.20 -2.29 -21.50
N HIS A 39 7.40 -1.53 -20.42
CA HIS A 39 7.09 -0.11 -20.38
C HIS A 39 8.03 0.68 -19.45
N PRO A 40 8.68 1.76 -19.93
CA PRO A 40 9.58 2.57 -19.10
C PRO A 40 8.87 3.27 -17.94
N ASP A 41 7.60 3.61 -18.10
CA ASP A 41 6.80 4.23 -17.04
C ASP A 41 6.50 3.26 -15.90
N LEU A 42 6.32 1.97 -16.21
CA LEU A 42 6.14 0.94 -15.19
C LEU A 42 7.43 0.67 -14.42
N GLU A 43 8.57 0.72 -15.09
CA GLU A 43 9.87 0.63 -14.43
C GLU A 43 10.05 1.78 -13.44
N ARG A 44 9.76 3.01 -13.88
CA ARG A 44 9.84 4.20 -13.02
C ARG A 44 8.87 4.15 -11.84
N ALA A 45 7.63 3.72 -12.09
CA ALA A 45 6.63 3.51 -11.06
C ALA A 45 7.08 2.47 -10.02
N TYR A 46 7.66 1.38 -10.49
CA TYR A 46 8.19 0.34 -9.63
C TYR A 46 9.32 0.87 -8.73
N GLN A 47 10.29 1.57 -9.30
CA GLN A 47 11.40 2.15 -8.54
C GLN A 47 10.91 3.12 -7.47
N LEU A 48 10.04 4.07 -7.82
CA LEU A 48 9.46 5.01 -6.86
C LEU A 48 8.68 4.30 -5.75
N SER A 49 7.95 3.23 -6.08
CA SER A 49 7.22 2.44 -5.08
C SER A 49 8.16 1.71 -4.14
N GLN A 50 9.24 1.09 -4.65
CA GLN A 50 10.22 0.38 -3.84
C GLN A 50 10.99 1.33 -2.92
N ASP A 51 11.42 2.48 -3.44
CA ASP A 51 12.11 3.51 -2.65
C ASP A 51 11.23 4.00 -1.50
N PHE A 52 9.94 4.21 -1.75
CA PHE A 52 8.99 4.60 -0.71
C PHE A 52 8.81 3.53 0.36
N VAL A 53 8.66 2.26 -0.04
CA VAL A 53 8.50 1.14 0.90
C VAL A 53 9.75 0.94 1.74
N ILE A 54 10.93 1.03 1.13
CA ILE A 54 12.22 0.91 1.84
C ILE A 54 12.40 2.08 2.81
N MET A 55 12.12 3.31 2.36
CA MET A 55 12.19 4.51 3.19
C MET A 55 11.29 4.40 4.43
N LEU A 56 10.05 3.88 4.26
CA LEU A 56 9.15 3.60 5.38
C LEU A 56 9.67 2.52 6.31
N ALA A 57 10.16 1.41 5.75
CA ALA A 57 10.64 0.27 6.53
C ALA A 57 11.87 0.62 7.37
N GLU A 58 12.76 1.44 6.82
CA GLU A 58 14.00 1.89 7.46
C GLU A 58 13.83 3.20 8.24
N ARG A 59 12.60 3.76 8.24
CA ARG A 59 12.27 5.01 8.95
C ARG A 59 13.17 6.19 8.58
N ARG A 60 13.53 6.29 7.29
CA ARG A 60 14.39 7.35 6.77
C ARG A 60 13.59 8.63 6.46
N GLU A 61 13.21 9.36 7.49
CA GLU A 61 12.44 10.61 7.35
C GLU A 61 13.14 11.68 6.52
N GLY A 62 14.49 11.71 6.56
CA GLY A 62 15.30 12.67 5.82
C GLY A 62 15.22 12.53 4.30
N ASP A 63 14.85 11.35 3.80
CA ASP A 63 14.76 11.08 2.37
C ASP A 63 13.38 11.45 1.78
N LEU A 64 12.41 11.78 2.64
CA LEU A 64 11.03 12.06 2.22
C LEU A 64 10.96 13.24 1.23
N ASP A 65 11.68 14.33 1.46
CA ASP A 65 11.67 15.51 0.57
C ASP A 65 12.27 15.19 -0.79
N SER A 66 13.36 14.44 -0.81
CA SER A 66 14.01 13.98 -2.05
C SER A 66 13.06 13.08 -2.86
N TRP A 67 12.40 12.14 -2.18
CA TRP A 67 11.43 11.26 -2.80
C TRP A 67 10.21 12.01 -3.36
N LEU A 68 9.67 12.97 -2.60
CA LEU A 68 8.56 13.80 -3.06
C LEU A 68 8.91 14.57 -4.33
N THR A 69 10.11 15.15 -4.38
CA THR A 69 10.59 15.86 -5.57
C THR A 69 10.71 14.93 -6.78
N GLN A 70 11.23 13.72 -6.58
CA GLN A 70 11.31 12.71 -7.65
C GLN A 70 9.92 12.28 -8.14
N ALA A 71 8.97 12.07 -7.22
CA ALA A 71 7.60 11.69 -7.54
C ALA A 71 6.87 12.79 -8.34
N GLU A 72 7.05 14.06 -7.97
CA GLU A 72 6.50 15.22 -8.68
C GLU A 72 7.03 15.35 -10.11
N HIS A 73 8.31 15.04 -10.34
CA HIS A 73 8.98 15.15 -11.62
C HIS A 73 9.00 13.82 -12.41
N SER A 74 8.38 12.78 -11.91
CA SER A 74 8.40 11.45 -12.53
C SER A 74 7.68 11.37 -13.88
N GLY A 75 6.80 12.33 -14.19
CA GLY A 75 5.91 12.27 -15.35
C GLY A 75 4.67 11.39 -15.15
N LEU A 76 4.55 10.74 -13.99
CA LEU A 76 3.43 9.86 -13.65
C LEU A 76 2.37 10.63 -12.86
N PRO A 77 1.15 10.82 -13.39
CA PRO A 77 0.13 11.65 -12.74
C PRO A 77 -0.30 11.11 -11.37
N GLU A 78 -0.29 9.79 -11.18
CA GLU A 78 -0.65 9.14 -9.92
C GLU A 78 0.37 9.47 -8.81
N PHE A 79 1.66 9.39 -9.11
CA PHE A 79 2.72 9.75 -8.17
C PHE A 79 2.75 11.24 -7.86
N LYS A 80 2.49 12.07 -8.86
CA LYS A 80 2.36 13.52 -8.67
C LYS A 80 1.19 13.86 -7.73
N LYS A 81 0.04 13.20 -7.91
CA LYS A 81 -1.12 13.36 -7.03
C LYS A 81 -0.83 12.85 -5.61
N MET A 82 -0.15 11.72 -5.48
CA MET A 82 0.27 11.17 -4.19
C MET A 82 1.24 12.13 -3.48
N ALA A 83 2.25 12.64 -4.16
CA ALA A 83 3.21 13.59 -3.60
C ALA A 83 2.52 14.88 -3.13
N SER A 84 1.56 15.41 -3.92
CA SER A 84 0.76 16.57 -3.53
C SER A 84 -0.05 16.30 -2.26
N GLY A 85 -0.68 15.12 -2.12
CA GLY A 85 -1.39 14.73 -0.91
C GLY A 85 -0.48 14.63 0.31
N ILE A 86 0.70 14.02 0.16
CA ILE A 86 1.68 13.94 1.23
C ILE A 86 2.18 15.33 1.65
N ARG A 87 2.35 16.26 0.71
CA ARG A 87 2.75 17.64 1.06
C ARG A 87 1.68 18.39 1.84
N GLN A 88 0.40 18.12 1.60
CA GLN A 88 -0.70 18.71 2.38
C GLN A 88 -0.65 18.26 3.84
N ASP A 89 -0.35 16.98 4.07
CA ASP A 89 -0.27 16.37 5.40
C ASP A 89 1.18 16.10 5.86
N TYR A 90 2.13 16.88 5.35
CA TYR A 90 3.58 16.64 5.49
C TYR A 90 4.02 16.39 6.94
N ALA A 91 3.54 17.20 7.89
CA ALA A 91 3.91 17.06 9.29
C ALA A 91 3.42 15.71 9.88
N ALA A 92 2.21 15.29 9.53
CA ALA A 92 1.64 14.03 9.99
C ALA A 92 2.37 12.84 9.37
N VAL A 93 2.66 12.90 8.06
CA VAL A 93 3.41 11.85 7.36
C VAL A 93 4.83 11.75 7.91
N LYS A 94 5.52 12.87 8.10
CA LYS A 94 6.86 12.89 8.69
C LYS A 94 6.87 12.32 10.11
N ALA A 95 5.89 12.67 10.94
CA ALA A 95 5.74 12.11 12.28
C ALA A 95 5.54 10.58 12.27
N ALA A 96 4.92 10.04 11.22
CA ALA A 96 4.73 8.58 11.09
C ALA A 96 6.06 7.83 10.91
N PHE A 97 7.09 8.45 10.33
CA PHE A 97 8.43 7.86 10.23
C PHE A 97 9.14 7.78 11.59
N SER A 98 8.90 8.76 12.47
CA SER A 98 9.51 8.84 13.79
C SER A 98 8.75 8.02 14.84
N SER A 99 7.48 7.68 14.59
CA SER A 99 6.61 6.99 15.52
C SER A 99 6.90 5.49 15.59
N GLU A 100 7.03 4.95 16.80
CA GLU A 100 7.03 3.49 17.03
C GLU A 100 5.64 2.87 16.91
N TRP A 101 4.60 3.69 17.00
CA TRP A 101 3.21 3.24 17.02
C TRP A 101 2.68 3.06 15.60
N SER A 102 2.03 1.93 15.37
CA SER A 102 1.37 1.61 14.11
C SER A 102 -0.13 1.42 14.35
N ASN A 103 -0.95 1.98 13.48
CA ASN A 103 -2.41 1.74 13.46
C ASN A 103 -2.79 0.34 12.96
N GLY A 104 -1.83 -0.46 12.50
CA GLY A 104 -2.08 -1.76 11.89
C GLY A 104 -2.87 -2.70 12.79
N GLN A 105 -2.63 -2.66 14.10
CA GLN A 105 -3.35 -3.49 15.06
C GLN A 105 -4.82 -3.06 15.19
N VAL A 106 -5.08 -1.73 15.24
CA VAL A 106 -6.43 -1.18 15.29
C VAL A 106 -7.18 -1.45 13.99
N GLU A 107 -6.53 -1.25 12.83
CA GLU A 107 -7.10 -1.56 11.51
C GLU A 107 -7.43 -3.05 11.36
N ALA A 108 -6.56 -3.94 11.81
CA ALA A 108 -6.81 -5.38 11.81
C ALA A 108 -8.04 -5.73 12.64
N GLN A 109 -8.21 -5.12 13.82
CA GLN A 109 -9.38 -5.30 14.65
C GLN A 109 -10.66 -4.76 14.01
N VAL A 110 -10.60 -3.55 13.43
CA VAL A 110 -11.73 -2.93 12.72
C VAL A 110 -12.13 -3.77 11.49
N ASN A 111 -11.17 -4.26 10.71
CA ASN A 111 -11.43 -5.12 9.56
C ASN A 111 -12.02 -6.47 9.99
N CYS A 112 -11.54 -7.05 11.07
CA CYS A 112 -12.12 -8.25 11.66
C CYS A 112 -13.57 -8.00 12.10
N LEU A 113 -13.85 -6.86 12.71
CA LEU A 113 -15.19 -6.45 13.11
C LEU A 113 -16.13 -6.29 11.91
N LYS A 114 -15.67 -5.60 10.84
CA LYS A 114 -16.43 -5.41 9.60
C LYS A 114 -16.72 -6.72 8.86
N ARG A 115 -15.84 -7.71 8.97
CA ARG A 115 -16.02 -9.03 8.35
C ARG A 115 -17.10 -9.86 9.04
N LYS A 116 -17.28 -9.73 10.37
CA LYS A 116 -18.25 -10.52 11.14
C LYS A 116 -19.70 -10.34 10.67
N PRO A 117 -20.23 -9.12 10.45
CA PRO A 117 -21.58 -8.92 9.91
C PRO A 117 -21.76 -9.51 8.52
N ARG A 118 -20.72 -9.52 7.69
CA ARG A 118 -20.76 -10.10 6.34
C ARG A 118 -20.91 -11.63 6.39
N ILE A 119 -20.24 -12.30 7.33
CA ILE A 119 -20.33 -13.76 7.50
C ILE A 119 -21.73 -14.18 7.93
N VAL A 120 -22.42 -13.37 8.73
CA VAL A 120 -23.80 -13.66 9.19
C VAL A 120 -24.88 -13.00 8.31
N PHE A 121 -24.50 -12.58 7.08
CA PHE A 121 -25.43 -12.00 6.09
C PHE A 121 -26.24 -10.80 6.63
N GLY A 122 -25.66 -9.97 7.49
CA GLY A 122 -26.32 -8.80 8.07
C GLY A 122 -27.38 -9.14 9.15
N ARG A 123 -27.54 -10.39 9.54
CA ARG A 123 -28.53 -10.82 10.55
C ARG A 123 -28.05 -10.68 11.99
N ALA A 124 -26.82 -10.22 12.22
CA ALA A 124 -26.32 -9.98 13.57
C ALA A 124 -26.87 -8.66 14.11
N ASN A 125 -27.58 -8.72 15.22
CA ASN A 125 -27.91 -7.54 16.01
C ASN A 125 -26.69 -7.06 16.81
N PHE A 126 -26.79 -5.86 17.39
CA PHE A 126 -25.69 -5.24 18.12
C PHE A 126 -25.23 -6.11 19.32
N ASP A 127 -26.15 -6.72 20.04
CA ASP A 127 -25.84 -7.53 21.22
C ASP A 127 -25.04 -8.78 20.86
N LEU A 128 -25.39 -9.44 19.76
CA LEU A 128 -24.66 -10.60 19.26
C LEU A 128 -23.25 -10.20 18.80
N LEU A 129 -23.10 -9.05 18.15
CA LEU A 129 -21.79 -8.53 17.76
C LEU A 129 -20.95 -8.20 18.98
N ARG A 130 -21.53 -7.55 19.99
CA ARG A 130 -20.87 -7.22 21.25
C ARG A 130 -20.37 -8.48 21.95
N LEU A 131 -21.23 -9.48 22.11
CA LEU A 131 -20.85 -10.78 22.70
C LEU A 131 -19.68 -11.42 21.95
N ARG A 132 -19.72 -11.46 20.63
CA ARG A 132 -18.63 -12.03 19.81
C ARG A 132 -17.32 -11.24 19.85
N VAL A 133 -17.38 -9.96 20.13
CA VAL A 133 -16.16 -9.14 20.31
C VAL A 133 -15.57 -9.36 21.69
N LEU A 134 -16.41 -9.41 22.73
CA LEU A 134 -15.99 -9.56 24.12
C LEU A 134 -15.61 -11.01 24.49
N SER A 135 -16.19 -12.01 23.83
CA SER A 135 -15.87 -13.43 24.07
C SER A 135 -14.57 -13.91 23.43
N ARG A 136 -13.77 -13.00 22.90
CA ARG A 136 -12.49 -13.29 22.27
C ARG A 136 -11.32 -13.11 23.26
N VAL A 137 -11.54 -13.61 24.47
CA VAL A 137 -10.48 -13.78 25.47
C VAL A 137 -9.98 -15.22 25.40
#